data_83e2aea9a21cc09ace8f2f972744ca78
#
_entry.id   83e2aea9a21cc09ace8f2f972744ca78
#
_cell.length_a   1.000
_cell.length_b   1.000
_cell.length_c   1.000
_cell.angle_alpha   90.00
_cell.angle_beta   90.00
_cell.angle_gamma   90.00
#
_symmetry.space_group_name_H-M   'P 1'
#
loop_
_entity.id
_entity.type
_entity.pdbx_description
1 polymer ?
#
loop_
_entity_poly.entity_id
_entity_poly.type
_entity_poly.pdbx_seq_one_letter_code
_entity_poly.pdbx_strand_id
1 'polypeptide(L)'
;MTKILIPSPLIELTGFVQQSLLLAKEQGFSTEKFELGISPTHLIQLVLDPNKTLSVGTDLVDGFDEALTGDFTLYYQSNLPLKETSQQSSSSIFIGIADTSPTPNSDDNTALLDIWRHPITDEVRALSANLSASNTFQAEHHLAWTVTLLALEFPIEDALTLARAMTNVSRETLFNGETCTLHEWASHFTDFPTPILEDARLGIPVGWSSQSEAVSFPCLDKESLGLYPVVDDVSWIERLLPLGIKTIQLRIKNPDQSDLEEQIIRAIELGRQYDAQVFINDYWQLAIQHGAFGVHLGQEDIEESNLIQLSEAGIHLGLSTHGYYELLRIVQINPSYIALGHIFPTTTKQMPSKPQGLIRLALYQKLIDSIPYGKQVGYPTVAIGGIDQSNAELVWRCGVSSLAVVRAITLSESPKSVIEFFNQLMGSAQPLQVVENESAY
;
A
#
# COMPACT_ATOMS: atom_id res chain seq x y z
N MET A 1 23.87 -3.45 10.60
CA MET A 1 24.49 -3.46 9.28
C MET A 1 23.86 -4.58 8.51
N THR A 2 23.10 -4.25 7.49
CA THR A 2 22.35 -5.22 6.67
C THR A 2 23.28 -5.90 5.68
N LYS A 3 23.22 -7.22 5.56
CA LYS A 3 24.03 -7.96 4.58
C LYS A 3 23.14 -8.70 3.62
N ILE A 4 23.48 -8.63 2.34
CA ILE A 4 22.87 -9.42 1.28
C ILE A 4 23.95 -10.40 0.80
N LEU A 5 23.78 -11.66 1.14
CA LEU A 5 24.71 -12.71 0.79
C LEU A 5 24.13 -13.54 -0.36
N ILE A 6 24.87 -13.58 -1.48
CA ILE A 6 24.42 -14.21 -2.72
C ILE A 6 25.22 -15.50 -2.91
N PRO A 7 24.57 -16.66 -3.18
CA PRO A 7 25.26 -17.91 -3.43
C PRO A 7 26.09 -17.85 -4.72
N SER A 8 27.23 -18.57 -4.74
CA SER A 8 28.17 -18.55 -5.87
C SER A 8 27.54 -18.83 -7.24
N PRO A 9 26.55 -19.74 -7.40
CA PRO A 9 25.89 -19.96 -8.69
C PRO A 9 25.10 -18.74 -9.22
N LEU A 10 24.72 -17.80 -8.33
CA LEU A 10 23.99 -16.57 -8.66
C LEU A 10 24.87 -15.32 -8.58
N ILE A 11 26.19 -15.43 -8.68
CA ILE A 11 27.10 -14.31 -8.45
C ILE A 11 26.81 -13.10 -9.37
N GLU A 12 26.30 -13.34 -10.58
CA GLU A 12 25.92 -12.29 -11.53
C GLU A 12 24.77 -11.41 -11.02
N LEU A 13 23.90 -11.95 -10.14
CA LEU A 13 22.85 -11.19 -9.48
C LEU A 13 23.41 -10.00 -8.66
N THR A 14 24.67 -10.07 -8.22
CA THR A 14 25.32 -9.01 -7.43
C THR A 14 25.26 -7.66 -8.15
N GLY A 15 25.48 -7.64 -9.47
CA GLY A 15 25.42 -6.42 -10.29
C GLY A 15 24.02 -5.79 -10.30
N PHE A 16 22.98 -6.61 -10.47
CA PHE A 16 21.59 -6.15 -10.46
C PHE A 16 21.17 -5.64 -9.08
N VAL A 17 21.58 -6.32 -8.00
CA VAL A 17 21.31 -5.87 -6.62
C VAL A 17 22.01 -4.54 -6.32
N GLN A 18 23.27 -4.35 -6.76
CA GLN A 18 23.97 -3.07 -6.63
C GLN A 18 23.22 -1.94 -7.32
N GLN A 19 22.76 -2.18 -8.54
CA GLN A 19 21.98 -1.21 -9.31
C GLN A 19 20.66 -0.88 -8.61
N SER A 20 19.93 -1.87 -8.11
CA SER A 20 18.70 -1.68 -7.35
C SER A 20 18.94 -0.87 -6.08
N LEU A 21 20.03 -1.10 -5.35
CA LEU A 21 20.41 -0.32 -4.18
C LEU A 21 20.78 1.13 -4.52
N LEU A 22 21.39 1.39 -5.67
CA LEU A 22 21.66 2.76 -6.13
C LEU A 22 20.36 3.53 -6.42
N LEU A 23 19.43 2.92 -7.12
CA LEU A 23 18.11 3.51 -7.36
C LEU A 23 17.33 3.75 -6.06
N ALA A 24 17.41 2.82 -5.11
CA ALA A 24 16.80 2.99 -3.79
C ALA A 24 17.43 4.18 -3.04
N LYS A 25 18.76 4.35 -3.14
CA LYS A 25 19.46 5.52 -2.55
C LYS A 25 18.96 6.83 -3.15
N GLU A 26 18.71 6.89 -4.45
CA GLU A 26 18.15 8.08 -5.12
C GLU A 26 16.75 8.44 -4.61
N GLN A 27 15.98 7.44 -4.12
CA GLN A 27 14.69 7.67 -3.48
C GLN A 27 14.81 8.05 -1.99
N GLY A 28 16.02 8.13 -1.44
CA GLY A 28 16.28 8.53 -0.06
C GLY A 28 16.51 7.36 0.92
N PHE A 29 16.45 6.10 0.48
CA PHE A 29 16.76 4.97 1.36
C PHE A 29 18.24 4.98 1.78
N SER A 30 18.50 4.76 3.07
CA SER A 30 19.85 4.67 3.61
C SER A 30 20.51 3.34 3.22
N THR A 31 21.20 3.31 2.07
CA THR A 31 21.87 2.11 1.55
C THR A 31 23.33 1.99 1.96
N GLU A 32 23.88 2.96 2.67
CA GLU A 32 25.29 2.98 3.12
C GLU A 32 25.62 1.90 4.14
N LYS A 33 24.58 1.33 4.77
CA LYS A 33 24.71 0.26 5.77
C LYS A 33 24.59 -1.14 5.17
N PHE A 34 24.56 -1.26 3.84
CA PHE A 34 24.43 -2.53 3.14
C PHE A 34 25.79 -3.07 2.74
N GLU A 35 26.03 -4.34 3.03
CA GLU A 35 27.18 -5.11 2.56
C GLU A 35 26.71 -6.23 1.64
N LEU A 36 27.36 -6.37 0.48
CA LEU A 36 27.19 -7.51 -0.40
C LEU A 36 28.30 -8.53 -0.16
N GLY A 37 27.95 -9.81 -0.12
CA GLY A 37 28.89 -10.89 0.11
C GLY A 37 28.45 -12.22 -0.47
N ILE A 38 29.26 -13.24 -0.30
CA ILE A 38 28.97 -14.60 -0.77
C ILE A 38 28.24 -15.35 0.33
N SER A 39 27.11 -15.98 -0.02
CA SER A 39 26.40 -16.86 0.88
C SER A 39 27.17 -18.17 1.09
N PRO A 40 27.28 -18.66 2.32
CA PRO A 40 27.87 -19.96 2.60
C PRO A 40 26.92 -21.13 2.26
N THR A 41 25.70 -20.83 1.84
CA THR A 41 24.66 -21.81 1.50
C THR A 41 24.20 -21.64 0.05
N HIS A 42 23.27 -22.49 -0.42
CA HIS A 42 22.64 -22.36 -1.73
C HIS A 42 21.50 -21.30 -1.75
N LEU A 43 21.18 -20.70 -0.60
CA LEU A 43 20.15 -19.69 -0.47
C LEU A 43 20.77 -18.29 -0.43
N ILE A 44 20.06 -17.31 -0.96
CA ILE A 44 20.33 -15.89 -0.69
C ILE A 44 19.99 -15.62 0.77
N GLN A 45 20.88 -14.96 1.51
CA GLN A 45 20.66 -14.63 2.91
C GLN A 45 20.62 -13.11 3.10
N LEU A 46 19.56 -12.63 3.72
CA LEU A 46 19.37 -11.24 4.10
C LEU A 46 19.53 -11.14 5.61
N VAL A 47 20.71 -10.71 6.06
CA VAL A 47 20.97 -10.46 7.50
C VAL A 47 20.53 -9.04 7.80
N LEU A 48 19.31 -8.89 8.30
CA LEU A 48 18.68 -7.58 8.55
C LEU A 48 19.17 -6.97 9.86
N ASP A 49 19.32 -7.80 10.87
CA ASP A 49 19.95 -7.48 12.15
C ASP A 49 20.65 -8.73 12.73
N PRO A 50 21.42 -8.63 13.84
CA PRO A 50 22.16 -9.78 14.40
C PRO A 50 21.30 -11.02 14.74
N ASN A 51 19.99 -10.82 14.94
CA ASN A 51 19.07 -11.87 15.35
C ASN A 51 18.02 -12.19 14.26
N LYS A 52 18.06 -11.50 13.13
CA LYS A 52 17.05 -11.65 12.07
C LYS A 52 17.73 -11.86 10.72
N THR A 53 17.73 -13.09 10.27
CA THR A 53 18.14 -13.48 8.93
C THR A 53 16.94 -14.04 8.19
N LEU A 54 16.73 -13.59 6.97
CA LEU A 54 15.72 -14.08 6.04
C LEU A 54 16.45 -14.80 4.90
N SER A 55 15.96 -15.97 4.53
CA SER A 55 16.54 -16.80 3.48
C SER A 55 15.61 -16.84 2.25
N VAL A 56 16.19 -16.67 1.07
CA VAL A 56 15.45 -16.69 -0.21
C VAL A 56 16.05 -17.73 -1.13
N GLY A 57 15.23 -18.71 -1.54
CA GLY A 57 15.54 -19.73 -2.54
C GLY A 57 15.03 -19.33 -3.92
N THR A 58 15.54 -19.95 -4.96
CA THR A 58 15.05 -19.80 -6.34
C THR A 58 15.45 -21.00 -7.21
N ASP A 59 14.57 -21.32 -8.16
CA ASP A 59 14.81 -22.35 -9.19
C ASP A 59 15.67 -21.86 -10.38
N LEU A 60 16.20 -20.63 -10.30
CA LEU A 60 17.17 -20.11 -11.28
C LEU A 60 18.58 -20.70 -11.08
N VAL A 61 18.79 -21.51 -10.06
CA VAL A 61 20.06 -22.20 -9.79
C VAL A 61 20.03 -23.61 -10.38
N ASP A 62 21.04 -23.94 -11.16
CA ASP A 62 21.23 -25.32 -11.66
C ASP A 62 21.33 -26.32 -10.49
N GLY A 63 20.54 -27.39 -10.56
CA GLY A 63 20.49 -28.40 -9.51
C GLY A 63 19.78 -27.94 -8.22
N PHE A 64 18.82 -27.03 -8.37
CA PHE A 64 17.95 -26.62 -7.26
C PHE A 64 17.31 -27.83 -6.60
N ASP A 65 17.52 -27.98 -5.30
CA ASP A 65 16.92 -29.04 -4.49
C ASP A 65 15.69 -28.48 -3.77
N GLU A 66 14.50 -28.95 -4.15
CA GLU A 66 13.23 -28.57 -3.54
C GLU A 66 13.18 -28.84 -2.01
N ALA A 67 14.06 -29.68 -1.49
CA ALA A 67 14.20 -29.88 -0.05
C ALA A 67 14.91 -28.71 0.68
N LEU A 68 15.57 -27.82 -0.04
CA LEU A 68 16.27 -26.65 0.49
C LEU A 68 15.40 -25.40 0.34
N THR A 69 14.25 -25.38 0.97
CA THR A 69 13.36 -24.21 0.99
C THR A 69 13.86 -23.15 1.98
N GLY A 70 13.85 -21.88 1.54
CA GLY A 70 14.07 -20.73 2.41
C GLY A 70 12.80 -20.28 3.14
N ASP A 71 12.87 -19.13 3.82
CA ASP A 71 11.66 -18.46 4.32
C ASP A 71 10.74 -18.11 3.16
N PHE A 72 11.34 -17.75 1.99
CA PHE A 72 10.65 -17.63 0.71
C PHE A 72 11.43 -18.38 -0.38
N THR A 73 10.72 -19.00 -1.31
CA THR A 73 11.30 -19.64 -2.49
C THR A 73 10.54 -19.19 -3.73
N LEU A 74 11.23 -18.48 -4.64
CA LEU A 74 10.66 -17.96 -5.87
C LEU A 74 10.90 -18.96 -7.02
N TYR A 75 9.80 -19.41 -7.63
CA TYR A 75 9.78 -20.32 -8.77
C TYR A 75 9.45 -19.55 -10.05
N TYR A 76 10.40 -19.47 -10.97
CA TYR A 76 10.28 -18.82 -12.27
C TYR A 76 10.05 -19.81 -13.43
N GLN A 77 10.36 -21.09 -13.20
CA GLN A 77 10.32 -22.14 -14.21
C GLN A 77 9.25 -23.20 -13.90
N SER A 78 8.30 -22.87 -13.04
CA SER A 78 7.24 -23.81 -12.65
C SER A 78 6.28 -24.11 -13.80
N ASN A 79 5.98 -25.39 -14.00
CA ASN A 79 4.96 -25.86 -14.93
C ASN A 79 3.71 -26.39 -14.19
N LEU A 80 3.55 -26.07 -12.90
CA LEU A 80 2.40 -26.53 -12.12
C LEU A 80 1.10 -25.87 -12.60
N PRO A 81 -0.01 -26.61 -12.64
CA PRO A 81 -1.33 -26.06 -12.91
C PRO A 81 -1.71 -24.99 -11.87
N LEU A 82 -2.48 -23.96 -12.26
CA LEU A 82 -2.92 -22.87 -11.38
C LEU A 82 -3.50 -23.36 -10.04
N LYS A 83 -4.32 -24.41 -10.07
CA LYS A 83 -4.92 -24.96 -8.87
C LYS A 83 -3.90 -25.58 -7.91
N GLU A 84 -2.84 -26.16 -8.43
CA GLU A 84 -1.79 -26.78 -7.62
C GLU A 84 -0.82 -25.72 -7.07
N THR A 85 -0.55 -24.64 -7.81
CA THR A 85 0.28 -23.53 -7.32
C THR A 85 -0.36 -22.86 -6.10
N SER A 86 -1.68 -22.64 -6.11
CA SER A 86 -2.40 -22.02 -4.99
C SER A 86 -2.48 -22.89 -3.72
N GLN A 87 -2.18 -24.20 -3.83
CA GLN A 87 -2.20 -25.15 -2.72
C GLN A 87 -0.82 -25.38 -2.08
N GLN A 88 0.23 -24.78 -2.62
CA GLN A 88 1.59 -24.90 -2.09
C GLN A 88 1.76 -24.14 -0.76
N SER A 89 2.88 -24.37 -0.09
CA SER A 89 3.18 -23.73 1.19
C SER A 89 3.29 -22.20 1.07
N SER A 90 3.11 -21.50 2.18
CA SER A 90 3.26 -20.03 2.24
C SER A 90 4.70 -19.54 1.99
N SER A 91 5.70 -20.43 1.98
CA SER A 91 7.06 -20.14 1.56
C SER A 91 7.26 -20.18 0.04
N SER A 92 6.33 -20.79 -0.72
CA SER A 92 6.44 -20.96 -2.17
C SER A 92 5.75 -19.79 -2.91
N ILE A 93 6.50 -19.14 -3.80
CA ILE A 93 6.05 -17.99 -4.59
C ILE A 93 6.28 -18.33 -6.06
N PHE A 94 5.22 -18.32 -6.85
CA PHE A 94 5.26 -18.67 -8.26
C PHE A 94 5.16 -17.41 -9.12
N ILE A 95 6.13 -17.20 -9.98
CA ILE A 95 6.29 -15.98 -10.77
C ILE A 95 6.08 -16.27 -12.26
N GLY A 96 5.17 -15.53 -12.88
CA GLY A 96 4.96 -15.57 -14.32
C GLY A 96 4.20 -16.82 -14.80
N ILE A 97 3.29 -17.36 -14.01
CA ILE A 97 2.45 -18.48 -14.42
C ILE A 97 1.46 -18.00 -15.50
N ALA A 98 1.47 -18.65 -16.66
CA ALA A 98 0.57 -18.30 -17.74
C ALA A 98 -0.90 -18.57 -17.40
N ASP A 99 -1.74 -17.54 -17.47
CA ASP A 99 -3.19 -17.72 -17.42
C ASP A 99 -3.71 -18.05 -18.83
N THR A 100 -3.99 -19.32 -19.07
CA THR A 100 -4.50 -19.81 -20.36
C THR A 100 -6.02 -19.76 -20.48
N SER A 101 -6.69 -19.09 -19.55
CA SER A 101 -8.16 -19.00 -19.56
C SER A 101 -8.64 -18.11 -20.71
N PRO A 102 -9.70 -18.54 -21.43
CA PRO A 102 -10.30 -17.69 -22.45
C PRO A 102 -10.99 -16.49 -21.78
N THR A 103 -10.37 -15.33 -21.92
CA THR A 103 -11.02 -14.06 -21.56
C THR A 103 -11.95 -13.64 -22.71
N PRO A 104 -13.22 -13.26 -22.44
CA PRO A 104 -14.22 -13.01 -23.49
C PRO A 104 -13.90 -11.86 -24.45
N ASN A 105 -12.89 -11.04 -24.17
CA ASN A 105 -12.65 -9.77 -24.87
C ASN A 105 -11.18 -9.48 -25.20
N SER A 106 -10.27 -10.45 -25.21
CA SER A 106 -8.86 -10.14 -25.50
C SER A 106 -8.34 -10.94 -26.70
N ASP A 107 -7.94 -10.20 -27.74
CA ASP A 107 -7.03 -10.70 -28.75
C ASP A 107 -5.71 -11.11 -28.08
N ASP A 108 -5.39 -12.40 -28.04
CA ASP A 108 -4.07 -13.06 -27.82
C ASP A 108 -3.15 -12.56 -26.67
N ASN A 109 -3.58 -11.77 -25.70
CA ASN A 109 -2.73 -11.39 -24.58
C ASN A 109 -2.90 -12.38 -23.42
N THR A 110 -2.00 -13.36 -23.31
CA THR A 110 -1.89 -14.24 -22.16
C THR A 110 -1.42 -13.41 -20.96
N ALA A 111 -2.24 -13.27 -19.92
CA ALA A 111 -1.82 -12.66 -18.67
C ALA A 111 -0.84 -13.58 -17.94
N LEU A 112 0.15 -12.99 -17.30
CA LEU A 112 1.04 -13.70 -16.39
C LEU A 112 0.61 -13.43 -14.95
N LEU A 113 0.56 -14.50 -14.15
CA LEU A 113 0.19 -14.42 -12.74
C LEU A 113 1.41 -14.66 -11.85
N ASP A 114 1.57 -13.82 -10.84
CA ASP A 114 2.43 -14.09 -9.70
C ASP A 114 1.55 -14.53 -8.55
N ILE A 115 1.79 -15.72 -7.97
CA ILE A 115 0.89 -16.36 -7.03
C ILE A 115 1.66 -16.75 -5.77
N TRP A 116 1.14 -16.40 -4.61
CA TRP A 116 1.70 -16.79 -3.31
C TRP A 116 0.62 -16.92 -2.24
N ARG A 117 1.00 -17.44 -1.09
CA ARG A 117 0.17 -17.37 0.11
C ARG A 117 0.73 -16.34 1.07
N HIS A 118 -0.14 -15.56 1.66
CA HIS A 118 0.26 -14.57 2.66
C HIS A 118 0.81 -15.30 3.90
N PRO A 119 2.04 -14.94 4.37
CA PRO A 119 2.73 -15.76 5.38
C PRO A 119 2.06 -15.79 6.77
N ILE A 120 1.16 -14.85 7.05
CA ILE A 120 0.44 -14.74 8.33
C ILE A 120 -0.99 -15.27 8.23
N THR A 121 -1.76 -14.82 7.21
CA THR A 121 -3.19 -15.16 7.07
C THR A 121 -3.40 -16.46 6.27
N ASP A 122 -2.36 -16.97 5.61
CA ASP A 122 -2.40 -18.12 4.70
C ASP A 122 -3.38 -17.97 3.51
N GLU A 123 -3.85 -16.76 3.25
CA GLU A 123 -4.68 -16.44 2.10
C GLU A 123 -3.90 -16.50 0.81
N VAL A 124 -4.53 -17.00 -0.25
CA VAL A 124 -3.95 -16.93 -1.59
C VAL A 124 -4.04 -15.49 -2.10
N ARG A 125 -2.94 -14.98 -2.58
CA ARG A 125 -2.82 -13.68 -3.24
C ARG A 125 -2.22 -13.84 -4.61
N ALA A 126 -2.64 -13.01 -5.54
CA ALA A 126 -2.10 -13.03 -6.89
C ALA A 126 -2.03 -11.62 -7.49
N LEU A 127 -1.06 -11.44 -8.37
CA LEU A 127 -0.89 -10.27 -9.23
C LEU A 127 -1.05 -10.70 -10.68
N SER A 128 -1.77 -9.93 -11.47
CA SER A 128 -1.83 -10.07 -12.92
C SER A 128 -0.93 -9.04 -13.57
N ALA A 129 -0.02 -9.50 -14.44
CA ALA A 129 0.82 -8.65 -15.24
C ALA A 129 0.54 -8.90 -16.73
N ASN A 130 0.25 -7.85 -17.50
CA ASN A 130 0.10 -7.96 -18.93
C ASN A 130 1.47 -8.09 -19.61
N LEU A 131 1.60 -9.03 -20.51
CA LEU A 131 2.76 -9.09 -21.42
C LEU A 131 2.65 -7.90 -22.38
N SER A 132 3.40 -6.84 -22.13
CA SER A 132 3.63 -5.83 -23.15
C SER A 132 4.54 -6.44 -24.23
N ALA A 133 4.14 -6.34 -25.48
CA ALA A 133 4.92 -6.84 -26.62
C ALA A 133 6.34 -6.25 -26.74
N SER A 134 6.65 -5.23 -25.94
CA SER A 134 7.95 -4.52 -25.92
C SER A 134 8.85 -4.89 -24.73
N ASN A 135 8.36 -5.65 -23.72
CA ASN A 135 9.13 -5.96 -22.52
C ASN A 135 9.33 -7.48 -22.38
N THR A 136 10.56 -7.93 -22.56
CA THR A 136 10.95 -9.29 -22.15
C THR A 136 11.15 -9.28 -20.63
N PHE A 137 10.29 -10.00 -19.91
CA PHE A 137 10.46 -10.22 -18.48
C PHE A 137 11.79 -10.94 -18.22
N GLN A 138 12.60 -10.37 -17.33
CA GLN A 138 13.88 -10.94 -16.90
C GLN A 138 13.78 -11.41 -15.46
N ALA A 139 13.85 -12.71 -15.24
CA ALA A 139 13.69 -13.34 -13.94
C ALA A 139 14.76 -12.86 -12.93
N GLU A 140 15.99 -12.71 -13.38
CA GLU A 140 17.11 -12.25 -12.54
C GLU A 140 16.91 -10.80 -12.06
N HIS A 141 16.38 -9.93 -12.90
CA HIS A 141 16.05 -8.55 -12.50
C HIS A 141 14.94 -8.53 -11.46
N HIS A 142 13.89 -9.33 -11.68
CA HIS A 142 12.80 -9.46 -10.70
C HIS A 142 13.29 -9.99 -9.36
N LEU A 143 14.15 -11.05 -9.39
CA LEU A 143 14.75 -11.60 -8.18
C LEU A 143 15.63 -10.56 -7.46
N ALA A 144 16.46 -9.82 -8.18
CA ALA A 144 17.31 -8.78 -7.62
C ALA A 144 16.49 -7.68 -6.92
N TRP A 145 15.41 -7.24 -7.55
CA TRP A 145 14.49 -6.27 -6.94
C TRP A 145 13.80 -6.85 -5.72
N THR A 146 13.26 -8.07 -5.80
CA THR A 146 12.61 -8.71 -4.65
C THR A 146 13.55 -8.82 -3.46
N VAL A 147 14.79 -9.28 -3.68
CA VAL A 147 15.83 -9.38 -2.65
C VAL A 147 16.18 -8.01 -2.06
N THR A 148 16.36 -6.99 -2.90
CA THR A 148 16.67 -5.63 -2.46
C THR A 148 15.54 -5.04 -1.63
N LEU A 149 14.28 -5.20 -2.06
CA LEU A 149 13.11 -4.66 -1.37
C LEU A 149 12.87 -5.35 -0.02
N LEU A 150 13.06 -6.68 0.05
CA LEU A 150 13.05 -7.42 1.31
C LEU A 150 14.17 -6.95 2.26
N ALA A 151 15.35 -6.66 1.73
CA ALA A 151 16.46 -6.13 2.53
C ALA A 151 16.21 -4.68 2.99
N LEU A 152 15.42 -3.90 2.25
CA LEU A 152 14.87 -2.60 2.65
C LEU A 152 13.65 -2.73 3.58
N GLU A 153 13.31 -3.95 4.00
CA GLU A 153 12.23 -4.28 4.92
C GLU A 153 10.81 -3.96 4.38
N PHE A 154 10.61 -4.03 3.07
CA PHE A 154 9.26 -4.09 2.51
C PHE A 154 8.61 -5.44 2.85
N PRO A 155 7.29 -5.48 3.13
CA PRO A 155 6.53 -6.74 3.19
C PRO A 155 6.64 -7.51 1.88
N ILE A 156 6.47 -8.83 1.92
CA ILE A 156 6.64 -9.67 0.73
C ILE A 156 5.70 -9.28 -0.42
N GLU A 157 4.45 -8.98 -0.12
CA GLU A 157 3.48 -8.53 -1.12
C GLU A 157 3.88 -7.23 -1.82
N ASP A 158 4.43 -6.28 -1.07
CA ASP A 158 4.94 -5.03 -1.63
C ASP A 158 6.23 -5.26 -2.42
N ALA A 159 7.11 -6.14 -1.92
CA ALA A 159 8.35 -6.49 -2.61
C ALA A 159 8.05 -7.13 -3.98
N LEU A 160 7.09 -8.06 -4.06
CA LEU A 160 6.67 -8.68 -5.32
C LEU A 160 6.00 -7.68 -6.26
N THR A 161 5.07 -6.87 -5.73
CA THR A 161 4.35 -5.86 -6.50
C THR A 161 5.29 -4.83 -7.11
N LEU A 162 6.20 -4.30 -6.31
CA LEU A 162 7.15 -3.29 -6.77
C LEU A 162 8.25 -3.91 -7.65
N ALA A 163 8.75 -5.12 -7.34
CA ALA A 163 9.71 -5.81 -8.20
C ALA A 163 9.15 -6.01 -9.62
N ARG A 164 7.88 -6.41 -9.73
CA ARG A 164 7.22 -6.53 -11.04
C ARG A 164 7.13 -5.17 -11.75
N ALA A 165 6.74 -4.10 -11.05
CA ALA A 165 6.70 -2.76 -11.60
C ALA A 165 8.08 -2.26 -12.04
N MET A 166 9.12 -2.53 -11.25
CA MET A 166 10.49 -2.12 -11.57
C MET A 166 11.04 -2.84 -12.83
N THR A 167 10.63 -4.08 -13.10
CA THR A 167 10.97 -4.75 -14.37
C THR A 167 10.25 -4.12 -15.56
N ASN A 168 9.07 -3.53 -15.37
CA ASN A 168 8.32 -2.88 -16.44
C ASN A 168 8.90 -1.52 -16.85
N VAL A 169 9.53 -0.77 -15.94
CA VAL A 169 10.13 0.56 -16.23
C VAL A 169 11.57 0.47 -16.72
N SER A 170 12.22 -0.69 -16.62
CA SER A 170 13.55 -0.91 -17.17
C SER A 170 13.46 -0.97 -18.69
N ARG A 171 13.86 0.13 -19.37
CA ARG A 171 13.77 0.26 -20.83
C ARG A 171 15.13 0.51 -21.42
N GLU A 172 15.42 -0.17 -22.55
CA GLU A 172 16.52 0.20 -23.40
C GLU A 172 16.13 1.43 -24.23
N THR A 173 16.87 2.51 -24.10
CA THR A 173 16.69 3.73 -24.87
C THR A 173 17.92 3.99 -25.73
N LEU A 174 17.72 4.44 -26.98
CA LEU A 174 18.81 4.92 -27.83
C LEU A 174 19.11 6.39 -27.50
N PHE A 175 20.27 6.63 -26.92
CA PHE A 175 20.78 7.97 -26.66
C PHE A 175 22.07 8.19 -27.44
N ASN A 176 22.09 9.17 -28.34
CA ASN A 176 23.22 9.47 -29.22
C ASN A 176 23.77 8.29 -30.04
N GLY A 177 22.90 7.31 -30.39
CA GLY A 177 23.29 6.11 -31.14
C GLY A 177 23.86 4.98 -30.30
N GLU A 178 23.91 5.13 -28.99
CA GLU A 178 24.25 4.06 -28.03
C GLU A 178 22.99 3.59 -27.31
N THR A 179 22.88 2.27 -27.10
CA THR A 179 21.81 1.68 -26.30
C THR A 179 22.09 2.01 -24.83
N CYS A 180 21.23 2.80 -24.22
CA CYS A 180 21.30 3.14 -22.79
C CYS A 180 20.08 2.53 -22.11
N THR A 181 20.30 1.79 -21.05
CA THR A 181 19.20 1.30 -20.19
C THR A 181 18.87 2.37 -19.17
N LEU A 182 17.69 2.99 -19.33
CA LEU A 182 17.19 3.93 -18.34
C LEU A 182 16.52 3.13 -17.23
N HIS A 183 17.06 3.25 -16.03
CA HIS A 183 16.48 2.68 -14.83
C HIS A 183 15.85 3.80 -13.99
N GLU A 184 14.53 3.76 -13.86
CA GLU A 184 13.78 4.69 -13.03
C GLU A 184 13.02 3.92 -11.95
N TRP A 185 12.70 4.58 -10.83
CA TRP A 185 11.81 4.00 -9.84
C TRP A 185 10.37 4.02 -10.36
N ALA A 186 9.70 2.86 -10.37
CA ALA A 186 8.32 2.74 -10.81
C ALA A 186 7.40 3.64 -9.97
N SER A 187 6.68 4.53 -10.62
CA SER A 187 5.82 5.50 -9.94
C SER A 187 4.51 5.78 -10.69
N HIS A 188 4.37 5.28 -11.91
CA HIS A 188 3.15 5.46 -12.69
C HIS A 188 2.28 4.21 -12.59
N PHE A 189 0.98 4.38 -12.41
CA PHE A 189 0.02 3.29 -12.21
C PHE A 189 0.08 2.20 -13.30
N THR A 190 0.34 2.59 -14.55
CA THR A 190 0.46 1.64 -15.67
C THR A 190 1.68 0.72 -15.61
N ASP A 191 2.66 1.03 -14.77
CA ASP A 191 3.86 0.21 -14.60
C ASP A 191 3.62 -0.95 -13.62
N PHE A 192 2.60 -0.83 -12.78
CA PHE A 192 2.32 -1.78 -11.73
C PHE A 192 1.43 -2.95 -12.20
N PRO A 193 1.63 -4.15 -11.65
CA PRO A 193 0.71 -5.26 -11.83
C PRO A 193 -0.61 -4.98 -11.11
N THR A 194 -1.66 -5.69 -11.51
CA THR A 194 -2.99 -5.57 -10.90
C THR A 194 -3.22 -6.71 -9.91
N PRO A 195 -3.47 -6.45 -8.62
CA PRO A 195 -3.90 -7.48 -7.68
C PRO A 195 -5.22 -8.14 -8.12
N ILE A 196 -5.27 -9.46 -8.02
CA ILE A 196 -6.50 -10.22 -8.28
C ILE A 196 -7.39 -10.10 -7.04
N LEU A 197 -8.59 -9.54 -7.21
CA LEU A 197 -9.54 -9.39 -6.10
C LEU A 197 -10.32 -10.69 -5.86
N GLU A 198 -10.54 -11.46 -6.91
CA GLU A 198 -11.43 -12.61 -6.91
C GLU A 198 -11.03 -13.60 -7.98
N ASP A 199 -10.77 -14.85 -7.62
CA ASP A 199 -10.57 -15.96 -8.55
C ASP A 199 -10.86 -17.30 -7.89
N ALA A 200 -11.98 -17.93 -8.24
CA ALA A 200 -12.38 -19.23 -7.71
C ALA A 200 -11.39 -20.35 -8.02
N ARG A 201 -10.63 -20.27 -9.12
CA ARG A 201 -9.63 -21.28 -9.53
C ARG A 201 -8.43 -21.28 -8.57
N LEU A 202 -8.06 -20.09 -8.10
CA LEU A 202 -6.99 -19.88 -7.14
C LEU A 202 -7.46 -20.00 -5.69
N GLY A 203 -8.76 -20.04 -5.44
CA GLY A 203 -9.33 -20.01 -4.10
C GLY A 203 -9.28 -18.62 -3.47
N ILE A 204 -9.13 -17.55 -4.28
CA ILE A 204 -9.26 -16.17 -3.81
C ILE A 204 -10.75 -15.90 -3.64
N PRO A 205 -11.21 -15.55 -2.41
CA PRO A 205 -12.64 -15.44 -2.12
C PRO A 205 -13.33 -14.39 -2.99
N VAL A 206 -14.57 -14.73 -3.36
CA VAL A 206 -15.51 -13.84 -4.03
C VAL A 206 -16.13 -12.94 -2.97
N GLY A 207 -15.96 -11.64 -3.04
CA GLY A 207 -16.55 -10.79 -2.01
C GLY A 207 -16.52 -9.29 -2.26
N TRP A 208 -15.55 -8.80 -2.98
CA TRP A 208 -15.38 -7.35 -3.16
C TRP A 208 -15.88 -6.86 -4.52
N SER A 209 -15.55 -7.61 -5.55
CA SER A 209 -16.03 -7.30 -6.88
C SER A 209 -17.43 -7.85 -7.03
N SER A 210 -18.40 -6.99 -7.24
CA SER A 210 -19.67 -7.46 -7.76
C SER A 210 -19.42 -7.99 -9.17
N GLN A 211 -19.77 -9.21 -9.41
CA GLN A 211 -19.60 -9.89 -10.70
C GLN A 211 -20.23 -9.20 -11.90
N SER A 212 -21.00 -8.12 -11.72
CA SER A 212 -21.78 -7.50 -12.80
C SER A 212 -21.72 -5.98 -12.89
N GLU A 213 -21.39 -5.26 -11.83
CA GLU A 213 -21.33 -3.80 -11.86
C GLU A 213 -20.13 -3.28 -11.08
N ALA A 214 -19.38 -2.38 -11.70
CA ALA A 214 -18.25 -1.71 -11.02
C ALA A 214 -18.79 -0.88 -9.86
N VAL A 215 -18.42 -1.24 -8.64
CA VAL A 215 -18.72 -0.46 -7.44
C VAL A 215 -17.95 0.85 -7.52
N SER A 216 -18.60 1.98 -7.24
CA SER A 216 -17.97 3.29 -7.19
C SER A 216 -18.59 4.16 -6.11
N PHE A 217 -17.78 5.04 -5.53
CA PHE A 217 -18.21 5.91 -4.45
C PHE A 217 -18.14 7.38 -4.87
N PRO A 218 -18.91 8.28 -4.21
CA PRO A 218 -18.84 9.69 -4.51
C PRO A 218 -17.43 10.24 -4.40
N CYS A 219 -17.03 11.05 -5.40
CA CYS A 219 -15.72 11.69 -5.40
C CYS A 219 -15.66 12.83 -4.37
N LEU A 220 -14.46 13.02 -3.79
CA LEU A 220 -14.12 14.15 -2.94
C LEU A 220 -13.04 15.02 -3.61
N ASP A 221 -13.10 16.31 -3.34
CA ASP A 221 -12.03 17.20 -3.74
C ASP A 221 -10.85 17.12 -2.75
N LYS A 222 -9.61 17.09 -3.27
CA LYS A 222 -8.41 17.01 -2.43
C LYS A 222 -8.36 18.12 -1.36
N GLU A 223 -8.80 19.32 -1.73
CA GLU A 223 -8.78 20.50 -0.85
C GLU A 223 -9.90 20.49 0.20
N SER A 224 -10.93 19.66 0.02
CA SER A 224 -12.10 19.63 0.92
C SER A 224 -11.83 18.90 2.25
N LEU A 225 -10.79 18.05 2.31
CA LEU A 225 -10.52 17.23 3.49
C LEU A 225 -9.98 18.05 4.67
N GLY A 226 -9.05 19.00 4.45
CA GLY A 226 -8.45 19.81 5.51
C GLY A 226 -7.78 18.98 6.60
N LEU A 227 -7.71 19.52 7.82
CA LEU A 227 -7.26 18.77 9.00
C LEU A 227 -8.31 17.71 9.37
N TYR A 228 -7.87 16.48 9.64
CA TYR A 228 -8.74 15.33 9.85
C TYR A 228 -8.55 14.73 11.26
N PRO A 229 -9.23 15.25 12.31
CA PRO A 229 -9.24 14.62 13.62
C PRO A 229 -9.92 13.24 13.58
N VAL A 230 -9.33 12.26 14.28
CA VAL A 230 -9.95 10.96 14.58
C VAL A 230 -10.17 10.87 16.07
N VAL A 231 -11.42 10.71 16.48
CA VAL A 231 -11.85 10.80 17.87
C VAL A 231 -12.69 9.59 18.27
N ASP A 232 -12.70 9.25 19.54
CA ASP A 232 -13.34 8.05 20.09
C ASP A 232 -14.66 8.32 20.82
N ASP A 233 -15.07 9.59 20.88
CA ASP A 233 -16.31 10.01 21.54
C ASP A 233 -16.91 11.23 20.84
N VAL A 234 -18.26 11.27 20.76
CA VAL A 234 -18.99 12.33 20.05
C VAL A 234 -18.83 13.71 20.68
N SER A 235 -18.54 13.79 21.96
CA SER A 235 -18.27 15.05 22.65
C SER A 235 -17.07 15.81 22.07
N TRP A 236 -16.10 15.10 21.48
CA TRP A 236 -15.04 15.73 20.72
C TRP A 236 -15.57 16.39 19.43
N ILE A 237 -16.49 15.75 18.73
CA ILE A 237 -17.11 16.31 17.53
C ILE A 237 -17.85 17.61 17.89
N GLU A 238 -18.63 17.61 18.99
CA GLU A 238 -19.31 18.80 19.50
C GLU A 238 -18.37 19.96 19.81
N ARG A 239 -17.16 19.65 20.29
CA ARG A 239 -16.13 20.65 20.61
C ARG A 239 -15.36 21.15 19.40
N LEU A 240 -15.08 20.29 18.41
CA LEU A 240 -14.16 20.60 17.31
C LEU A 240 -14.85 21.23 16.11
N LEU A 241 -16.10 20.84 15.78
CA LEU A 241 -16.82 21.43 14.64
C LEU A 241 -17.03 22.95 14.78
N PRO A 242 -17.39 23.50 15.97
CA PRO A 242 -17.46 24.95 16.17
C PRO A 242 -16.13 25.70 15.97
N LEU A 243 -14.99 24.99 16.05
CA LEU A 243 -13.66 25.54 15.80
C LEU A 243 -13.27 25.55 14.30
N GLY A 244 -14.16 25.12 13.42
CA GLY A 244 -13.96 25.16 11.97
C GLY A 244 -13.43 23.88 11.34
N ILE A 245 -13.41 22.77 12.08
CA ILE A 245 -13.09 21.46 11.49
C ILE A 245 -14.15 21.10 10.44
N LYS A 246 -13.70 20.69 9.24
CA LYS A 246 -14.55 20.32 8.12
C LYS A 246 -14.65 18.82 7.90
N THR A 247 -13.64 18.06 8.31
CA THR A 247 -13.62 16.61 8.21
C THR A 247 -13.23 16.00 9.54
N ILE A 248 -13.97 15.00 10.01
CA ILE A 248 -13.71 14.33 11.29
C ILE A 248 -14.19 12.88 11.23
N GLN A 249 -13.52 12.00 11.97
CA GLN A 249 -13.91 10.60 12.08
C GLN A 249 -14.29 10.24 13.49
N LEU A 250 -15.46 9.65 13.68
CA LEU A 250 -15.84 8.97 14.93
C LEU A 250 -15.37 7.52 14.89
N ARG A 251 -14.45 7.18 15.79
CA ARG A 251 -13.83 5.84 15.87
C ARG A 251 -13.98 5.23 17.26
N ILE A 252 -15.15 4.68 17.54
CA ILE A 252 -15.46 3.92 18.76
C ILE A 252 -14.98 2.48 18.54
N LYS A 253 -14.10 1.99 19.43
CA LYS A 253 -13.50 0.64 19.28
C LYS A 253 -14.32 -0.46 19.92
N ASN A 254 -15.11 -0.13 20.92
CA ASN A 254 -15.91 -1.10 21.65
C ASN A 254 -17.28 -1.27 20.98
N PRO A 255 -17.53 -2.39 20.27
CA PRO A 255 -18.83 -2.62 19.62
C PRO A 255 -19.98 -2.84 20.62
N ASP A 256 -19.66 -3.23 21.86
CA ASP A 256 -20.64 -3.49 22.92
C ASP A 256 -20.95 -2.25 23.76
N GLN A 257 -20.48 -1.07 23.36
CA GLN A 257 -20.76 0.18 24.04
C GLN A 257 -22.26 0.51 23.97
N SER A 258 -22.88 0.69 25.12
CA SER A 258 -24.35 0.78 25.24
C SER A 258 -24.96 1.99 24.53
N ASP A 259 -24.20 3.06 24.32
CA ASP A 259 -24.60 4.30 23.65
C ASP A 259 -23.99 4.46 22.25
N LEU A 260 -23.43 3.38 21.67
CA LEU A 260 -22.76 3.40 20.37
C LEU A 260 -23.64 4.02 19.26
N GLU A 261 -24.84 3.51 19.10
CA GLU A 261 -25.77 3.99 18.07
C GLU A 261 -26.18 5.44 18.33
N GLU A 262 -26.43 5.82 19.57
CA GLU A 262 -26.76 7.20 19.96
C GLU A 262 -25.63 8.18 19.62
N GLN A 263 -24.38 7.80 19.89
CA GLN A 263 -23.22 8.61 19.52
C GLN A 263 -23.05 8.75 17.99
N ILE A 264 -23.28 7.68 17.24
CA ILE A 264 -23.25 7.72 15.76
C ILE A 264 -24.33 8.64 15.22
N ILE A 265 -25.58 8.52 15.68
CA ILE A 265 -26.69 9.40 15.30
C ILE A 265 -26.32 10.86 15.57
N ARG A 266 -25.85 11.13 16.79
CA ARG A 266 -25.46 12.49 17.20
C ARG A 266 -24.32 13.06 16.36
N ALA A 267 -23.31 12.25 16.01
CA ALA A 267 -22.21 12.64 15.15
C ALA A 267 -22.70 13.02 13.74
N ILE A 268 -23.62 12.24 13.17
CA ILE A 268 -24.24 12.50 11.87
C ILE A 268 -25.05 13.82 11.89
N GLU A 269 -25.84 14.04 12.93
CA GLU A 269 -26.60 15.28 13.11
C GLU A 269 -25.69 16.51 13.17
N LEU A 270 -24.63 16.43 13.94
CA LEU A 270 -23.61 17.48 14.05
C LEU A 270 -22.94 17.76 12.69
N GLY A 271 -22.60 16.70 11.93
CA GLY A 271 -22.08 16.83 10.58
C GLY A 271 -23.01 17.67 9.68
N ARG A 272 -24.31 17.35 9.69
CA ARG A 272 -25.31 18.11 8.94
C ARG A 272 -25.47 19.55 9.44
N GLN A 273 -25.47 19.76 10.77
CA GLN A 273 -25.60 21.08 11.37
C GLN A 273 -24.44 22.02 11.02
N TYR A 274 -23.23 21.51 10.96
CA TYR A 274 -22.02 22.31 10.70
C TYR A 274 -21.51 22.23 9.26
N ASP A 275 -22.23 21.56 8.37
CA ASP A 275 -21.81 21.30 7.00
C ASP A 275 -20.40 20.68 6.96
N ALA A 276 -20.22 19.62 7.75
CA ALA A 276 -18.96 18.92 7.95
C ALA A 276 -19.03 17.45 7.50
N GLN A 277 -17.92 16.96 6.99
CA GLN A 277 -17.74 15.58 6.52
C GLN A 277 -17.45 14.68 7.72
N VAL A 278 -18.48 14.08 8.30
CA VAL A 278 -18.34 13.14 9.42
C VAL A 278 -18.30 11.71 8.90
N PHE A 279 -17.15 11.06 9.08
CA PHE A 279 -16.96 9.65 8.76
C PHE A 279 -17.17 8.77 9.99
N ILE A 280 -17.92 7.67 9.82
CA ILE A 280 -18.10 6.64 10.85
C ILE A 280 -17.10 5.52 10.57
N ASN A 281 -16.30 5.14 11.58
CA ASN A 281 -15.32 4.06 11.43
C ASN A 281 -16.00 2.71 11.68
N ASP A 282 -15.81 1.73 10.78
CA ASP A 282 -16.22 0.32 10.83
C ASP A 282 -17.75 0.07 10.80
N TYR A 283 -18.57 0.82 11.48
CA TYR A 283 -20.02 0.58 11.64
C TYR A 283 -20.84 0.97 10.41
N TRP A 284 -20.56 0.33 9.27
CA TRP A 284 -21.15 0.67 7.98
C TRP A 284 -22.67 0.49 7.92
N GLN A 285 -23.23 -0.52 8.63
CA GLN A 285 -24.69 -0.74 8.69
C GLN A 285 -25.39 0.44 9.36
N LEU A 286 -24.90 0.90 10.51
CA LEU A 286 -25.42 2.07 11.19
C LEU A 286 -25.23 3.35 10.38
N ALA A 287 -24.11 3.47 9.68
CA ALA A 287 -23.86 4.59 8.79
C ALA A 287 -24.90 4.67 7.66
N ILE A 288 -25.26 3.55 7.03
CA ILE A 288 -26.34 3.48 6.04
C ILE A 288 -27.68 3.82 6.69
N GLN A 289 -28.01 3.17 7.80
CA GLN A 289 -29.30 3.29 8.49
C GLN A 289 -29.62 4.75 8.85
N HIS A 290 -28.63 5.51 9.31
CA HIS A 290 -28.79 6.89 9.77
C HIS A 290 -28.34 7.95 8.74
N GLY A 291 -27.94 7.52 7.54
CA GLY A 291 -27.56 8.40 6.43
C GLY A 291 -26.34 9.25 6.75
N ALA A 292 -25.24 8.60 7.14
CA ALA A 292 -23.95 9.24 7.38
C ALA A 292 -23.40 9.88 6.09
N PHE A 293 -22.53 10.88 6.24
CA PHE A 293 -21.76 11.43 5.10
C PHE A 293 -20.83 10.37 4.51
N GLY A 294 -20.13 9.63 5.34
CA GLY A 294 -19.20 8.60 4.90
C GLY A 294 -18.87 7.56 5.96
N VAL A 295 -18.21 6.52 5.47
CA VAL A 295 -17.66 5.42 6.28
C VAL A 295 -16.16 5.32 6.01
N HIS A 296 -15.39 4.97 7.04
CA HIS A 296 -13.98 4.59 6.91
C HIS A 296 -13.79 3.14 7.31
N LEU A 297 -13.15 2.33 6.44
CA LEU A 297 -12.90 0.91 6.66
C LEU A 297 -11.41 0.59 6.58
N GLY A 298 -10.97 -0.36 7.40
CA GLY A 298 -9.68 -1.03 7.27
C GLY A 298 -9.72 -2.17 6.27
N GLN A 299 -8.58 -2.82 6.03
CA GLN A 299 -8.48 -3.93 5.07
C GLN A 299 -9.35 -5.13 5.46
N GLU A 300 -9.42 -5.45 6.75
CA GLU A 300 -10.24 -6.54 7.27
C GLU A 300 -11.74 -6.19 7.21
N ASP A 301 -12.08 -4.94 7.54
CA ASP A 301 -13.46 -4.47 7.59
C ASP A 301 -14.12 -4.43 6.20
N ILE A 302 -13.34 -4.23 5.14
CA ILE A 302 -13.85 -4.27 3.76
C ILE A 302 -14.44 -5.65 3.45
N GLU A 303 -13.76 -6.71 3.86
CA GLU A 303 -14.18 -8.10 3.57
C GLU A 303 -15.48 -8.48 4.29
N GLU A 304 -15.74 -7.86 5.43
CA GLU A 304 -16.97 -8.04 6.20
C GLU A 304 -18.10 -7.07 5.78
N SER A 305 -17.81 -6.10 4.92
CA SER A 305 -18.76 -5.07 4.50
C SER A 305 -19.50 -5.46 3.23
N ASN A 306 -20.64 -4.77 2.98
CA ASN A 306 -21.35 -4.86 1.72
C ASN A 306 -21.14 -3.57 0.91
N LEU A 307 -20.15 -3.60 0.01
CA LEU A 307 -19.76 -2.45 -0.81
C LEU A 307 -20.89 -2.01 -1.77
N ILE A 308 -21.73 -2.95 -2.25
CA ILE A 308 -22.85 -2.62 -3.11
C ILE A 308 -23.86 -1.77 -2.35
N GLN A 309 -24.26 -2.18 -1.14
CA GLN A 309 -25.18 -1.42 -0.31
C GLN A 309 -24.64 -0.04 0.06
N LEU A 310 -23.33 0.06 0.36
CA LEU A 310 -22.68 1.34 0.63
C LEU A 310 -22.69 2.27 -0.60
N SER A 311 -22.40 1.73 -1.78
CA SER A 311 -22.43 2.47 -3.04
C SER A 311 -23.84 2.93 -3.41
N GLU A 312 -24.84 2.04 -3.32
CA GLU A 312 -26.26 2.36 -3.58
C GLU A 312 -26.81 3.40 -2.59
N ALA A 313 -26.34 3.40 -1.36
CA ALA A 313 -26.70 4.41 -0.36
C ALA A 313 -26.05 5.78 -0.63
N GLY A 314 -25.13 5.89 -1.60
CA GLY A 314 -24.45 7.14 -1.94
C GLY A 314 -23.48 7.63 -0.85
N ILE A 315 -23.01 6.74 0.01
CA ILE A 315 -22.11 7.05 1.13
C ILE A 315 -20.67 7.17 0.61
N HIS A 316 -19.93 8.16 1.10
CA HIS A 316 -18.50 8.28 0.83
C HIS A 316 -17.73 7.17 1.53
N LEU A 317 -16.73 6.58 0.85
CA LEU A 317 -15.91 5.52 1.39
C LEU A 317 -14.44 5.94 1.50
N GLY A 318 -13.91 5.94 2.72
CA GLY A 318 -12.48 6.06 2.99
C GLY A 318 -11.88 4.68 3.27
N LEU A 319 -10.73 4.38 2.70
CA LEU A 319 -10.04 3.11 2.89
C LEU A 319 -8.60 3.28 3.36
N SER A 320 -8.23 2.50 4.38
CA SER A 320 -6.84 2.42 4.85
C SER A 320 -5.98 1.52 3.95
N THR A 321 -4.71 1.91 3.77
CA THR A 321 -3.70 1.07 3.11
C THR A 321 -2.36 1.19 3.80
N HIS A 322 -1.57 0.10 3.78
CA HIS A 322 -0.28 0.02 4.44
C HIS A 322 0.88 -0.17 3.45
N GLY A 323 0.60 -0.35 2.15
CA GLY A 323 1.60 -0.59 1.14
C GLY A 323 1.10 -0.61 -0.29
N TYR A 324 1.98 -0.96 -1.23
CA TYR A 324 1.66 -0.98 -2.67
C TYR A 324 0.58 -2.01 -3.03
N TYR A 325 0.67 -3.22 -2.49
CA TYR A 325 -0.29 -4.28 -2.80
C TYR A 325 -1.71 -3.90 -2.37
N GLU A 326 -1.86 -3.48 -1.12
CA GLU A 326 -3.16 -3.04 -0.59
C GLU A 326 -3.69 -1.80 -1.33
N LEU A 327 -2.81 -0.84 -1.64
CA LEU A 327 -3.17 0.35 -2.41
C LEU A 327 -3.75 -0.02 -3.78
N LEU A 328 -3.05 -0.85 -4.55
CA LEU A 328 -3.49 -1.29 -5.87
C LEU A 328 -4.74 -2.18 -5.81
N ARG A 329 -4.96 -2.83 -4.68
CA ARG A 329 -6.16 -3.62 -4.41
C ARG A 329 -7.37 -2.71 -4.23
N ILE A 330 -7.28 -1.70 -3.36
CA ILE A 330 -8.42 -0.84 -3.02
C ILE A 330 -8.79 0.17 -4.11
N VAL A 331 -7.86 0.62 -4.94
CA VAL A 331 -8.18 1.56 -6.03
C VAL A 331 -9.14 0.96 -7.07
N GLN A 332 -9.20 -0.37 -7.16
CA GLN A 332 -10.13 -1.07 -8.06
C GLN A 332 -11.61 -0.91 -7.61
N ILE A 333 -11.85 -0.52 -6.35
CA ILE A 333 -13.19 -0.25 -5.80
C ILE A 333 -13.57 1.24 -5.92
N ASN A 334 -12.69 2.10 -6.41
CA ASN A 334 -12.90 3.54 -6.55
C ASN A 334 -13.39 4.21 -5.26
N PRO A 335 -12.63 4.16 -4.14
CA PRO A 335 -13.03 4.80 -2.89
C PRO A 335 -13.05 6.33 -3.02
N SER A 336 -13.67 7.01 -2.05
CA SER A 336 -13.72 8.48 -2.02
C SER A 336 -12.38 9.09 -1.61
N TYR A 337 -11.61 8.43 -0.74
CA TYR A 337 -10.25 8.81 -0.38
C TYR A 337 -9.45 7.61 0.12
N ILE A 338 -8.12 7.77 0.16
CA ILE A 338 -7.17 6.75 0.61
C ILE A 338 -6.42 7.26 1.84
N ALA A 339 -6.42 6.49 2.92
CA ALA A 339 -5.63 6.77 4.12
C ALA A 339 -4.33 5.96 4.11
N LEU A 340 -3.22 6.67 4.28
CA LEU A 340 -1.85 6.14 4.28
C LEU A 340 -1.30 6.13 5.71
N GLY A 341 -0.91 5.00 6.22
CA GLY A 341 -0.36 4.92 7.57
C GLY A 341 -0.14 3.50 8.07
N HIS A 342 0.46 3.36 9.24
CA HIS A 342 0.91 4.46 10.14
C HIS A 342 2.29 4.98 9.71
N ILE A 343 2.45 6.30 9.70
CA ILE A 343 3.69 6.92 9.21
C ILE A 343 4.80 6.83 10.26
N PHE A 344 4.48 7.14 11.53
CA PHE A 344 5.39 7.05 12.66
C PHE A 344 4.85 6.06 13.72
N PRO A 345 5.68 5.62 14.67
CA PRO A 345 5.23 4.78 15.77
C PRO A 345 4.02 5.39 16.48
N THR A 346 3.02 4.57 16.76
CA THR A 346 1.79 5.01 17.41
C THR A 346 1.39 4.05 18.51
N THR A 347 0.79 4.58 19.57
CA THR A 347 0.20 3.79 20.68
C THR A 347 -1.32 3.73 20.63
N THR A 348 -1.94 4.43 19.67
CA THR A 348 -3.40 4.54 19.54
C THR A 348 -4.03 3.28 18.95
N LYS A 349 -3.29 2.56 18.12
CA LYS A 349 -3.67 1.26 17.56
C LYS A 349 -2.46 0.33 17.65
N GLN A 350 -2.67 -0.92 18.07
CA GLN A 350 -1.64 -1.94 17.90
C GLN A 350 -1.53 -2.27 16.42
N MET A 351 -0.36 -2.05 15.84
CA MET A 351 -0.10 -2.26 14.43
C MET A 351 0.81 -3.48 14.27
N PRO A 352 0.42 -4.48 13.45
CA PRO A 352 1.27 -5.63 13.18
C PRO A 352 2.47 -5.27 12.29
N SER A 353 2.38 -4.19 11.52
CA SER A 353 3.42 -3.72 10.60
C SER A 353 4.34 -2.67 11.23
N LYS A 354 5.54 -2.50 10.67
CA LYS A 354 6.43 -1.38 10.98
C LYS A 354 5.87 -0.07 10.44
N PRO A 355 6.21 1.10 11.05
CA PRO A 355 5.89 2.40 10.47
C PRO A 355 6.41 2.53 9.03
N GLN A 356 5.62 3.16 8.16
CA GLN A 356 5.98 3.35 6.76
C GLN A 356 7.16 4.33 6.59
N GLY A 357 7.22 5.36 7.41
CA GLY A 357 8.18 6.46 7.29
C GLY A 357 7.88 7.38 6.09
N LEU A 358 8.63 8.46 6.00
CA LEU A 358 8.40 9.51 5.01
C LEU A 358 8.73 9.08 3.58
N ILE A 359 9.79 8.26 3.40
CA ILE A 359 10.21 7.82 2.06
C ILE A 359 9.11 6.99 1.40
N ARG A 360 8.59 5.98 2.09
CA ARG A 360 7.50 5.16 1.55
C ARG A 360 6.23 5.96 1.33
N LEU A 361 5.90 6.87 2.26
CA LEU A 361 4.76 7.78 2.10
C LEU A 361 4.88 8.59 0.80
N ALA A 362 6.03 9.19 0.53
CA ALA A 362 6.26 9.96 -0.70
C ALA A 362 6.16 9.09 -1.96
N LEU A 363 6.67 7.85 -1.92
CA LEU A 363 6.58 6.90 -3.03
C LEU A 363 5.14 6.45 -3.29
N TYR A 364 4.36 6.14 -2.24
CA TYR A 364 2.94 5.79 -2.38
C TYR A 364 2.13 6.98 -2.91
N GLN A 365 2.40 8.18 -2.41
CA GLN A 365 1.74 9.39 -2.89
C GLN A 365 2.03 9.64 -4.38
N LYS A 366 3.28 9.45 -4.81
CA LYS A 366 3.66 9.60 -6.21
C LYS A 366 2.93 8.62 -7.13
N LEU A 367 2.76 7.36 -6.69
CA LEU A 367 1.92 6.39 -7.40
C LEU A 367 0.47 6.85 -7.45
N ILE A 368 -0.11 7.24 -6.31
CA ILE A 368 -1.50 7.68 -6.21
C ILE A 368 -1.78 8.87 -7.13
N ASP A 369 -0.85 9.80 -7.23
CA ASP A 369 -0.98 10.99 -8.10
C ASP A 369 -1.05 10.66 -9.59
N SER A 370 -0.73 9.42 -9.99
CA SER A 370 -0.85 8.93 -11.37
C SER A 370 -2.14 8.13 -11.64
N ILE A 371 -2.93 7.81 -10.60
CA ILE A 371 -4.12 6.95 -10.73
C ILE A 371 -5.33 7.78 -11.17
N PRO A 372 -6.09 7.37 -12.19
CA PRO A 372 -7.33 8.04 -12.58
C PRO A 372 -8.35 8.08 -11.42
N TYR A 373 -8.97 9.25 -11.19
CA TYR A 373 -9.97 9.46 -10.16
C TYR A 373 -11.09 10.37 -10.67
N GLY A 374 -12.23 9.80 -10.99
CA GLY A 374 -13.34 10.51 -11.62
C GLY A 374 -12.92 11.19 -12.93
N LYS A 375 -12.96 12.53 -12.97
CA LYS A 375 -12.49 13.34 -14.10
C LYS A 375 -11.07 13.89 -13.92
N GLN A 376 -10.40 13.53 -12.84
CA GLN A 376 -9.10 14.03 -12.44
C GLN A 376 -8.08 12.89 -12.37
N VAL A 377 -6.86 13.20 -11.96
CA VAL A 377 -5.80 12.25 -11.67
C VAL A 377 -5.35 12.45 -10.22
N GLY A 378 -5.16 11.35 -9.53
CA GLY A 378 -4.75 11.31 -8.13
C GLY A 378 -5.92 11.40 -7.14
N TYR A 379 -6.02 10.41 -6.27
CA TYR A 379 -6.99 10.38 -5.18
C TYR A 379 -6.70 11.43 -4.12
N PRO A 380 -7.73 11.92 -3.41
CA PRO A 380 -7.54 12.55 -2.10
C PRO A 380 -6.89 11.57 -1.14
N THR A 381 -5.86 12.03 -0.40
CA THR A 381 -5.10 11.20 0.53
C THR A 381 -5.08 11.78 1.93
N VAL A 382 -5.07 10.90 2.93
CA VAL A 382 -5.00 11.24 4.35
C VAL A 382 -3.82 10.51 4.96
N ALA A 383 -2.77 11.22 5.39
CA ALA A 383 -1.69 10.60 6.16
C ALA A 383 -2.07 10.51 7.63
N ILE A 384 -1.84 9.33 8.25
CA ILE A 384 -2.17 9.06 9.64
C ILE A 384 -1.06 8.28 10.35
N GLY A 385 -0.99 8.43 11.66
CA GLY A 385 -0.14 7.64 12.55
C GLY A 385 1.05 8.40 13.09
N GLY A 386 0.96 8.77 14.37
CA GLY A 386 2.02 9.47 15.10
C GLY A 386 2.28 10.91 14.64
N ILE A 387 1.32 11.54 13.97
CA ILE A 387 1.47 12.91 13.46
C ILE A 387 1.10 13.93 14.53
N ASP A 388 1.98 14.90 14.73
CA ASP A 388 1.81 16.07 15.61
C ASP A 388 2.50 17.31 15.02
N GLN A 389 2.52 18.43 15.76
CA GLN A 389 3.09 19.69 15.29
C GLN A 389 4.60 19.60 15.01
N SER A 390 5.33 18.66 15.61
CA SER A 390 6.78 18.54 15.45
C SER A 390 7.20 17.88 14.14
N ASN A 391 6.32 17.06 13.56
CA ASN A 391 6.61 16.26 12.35
C ASN A 391 5.65 16.50 11.17
N ALA A 392 4.57 17.25 11.40
CA ALA A 392 3.52 17.49 10.40
C ALA A 392 4.04 18.11 9.10
N GLU A 393 5.03 19.03 9.17
CA GLU A 393 5.59 19.67 7.99
C GLU A 393 6.30 18.67 7.07
N LEU A 394 7.03 17.70 7.65
CA LEU A 394 7.70 16.65 6.89
C LEU A 394 6.70 15.75 6.16
N VAL A 395 5.60 15.40 6.84
CA VAL A 395 4.52 14.61 6.24
C VAL A 395 3.81 15.40 5.13
N TRP A 396 3.52 16.69 5.37
CA TRP A 396 2.88 17.55 4.39
C TRP A 396 3.69 17.69 3.10
N ARG A 397 5.01 17.78 3.22
CA ARG A 397 5.94 17.83 2.07
C ARG A 397 5.93 16.56 1.20
N CYS A 398 5.42 15.43 1.70
CA CYS A 398 5.24 14.21 0.89
C CYS A 398 4.09 14.32 -0.13
N GLY A 399 3.32 15.41 -0.16
CA GLY A 399 2.30 15.66 -1.18
C GLY A 399 0.89 15.18 -0.83
N VAL A 400 0.66 14.71 0.40
CA VAL A 400 -0.67 14.24 0.85
C VAL A 400 -1.69 15.39 0.90
N SER A 401 -2.98 15.06 0.74
CA SER A 401 -4.07 16.06 0.71
C SER A 401 -4.55 16.46 2.10
N SER A 402 -4.32 15.63 3.11
CA SER A 402 -4.82 15.82 4.47
C SER A 402 -3.93 15.16 5.50
N LEU A 403 -3.93 15.71 6.71
CA LEU A 403 -3.23 15.17 7.87
C LEU A 403 -4.25 14.74 8.92
N ALA A 404 -4.25 13.44 9.28
CA ALA A 404 -5.10 12.94 10.34
C ALA A 404 -4.36 12.91 11.68
N VAL A 405 -5.01 13.42 12.71
CA VAL A 405 -4.45 13.55 14.05
C VAL A 405 -5.41 12.97 15.10
N VAL A 406 -4.85 12.36 16.13
CA VAL A 406 -5.57 11.86 17.30
C VAL A 406 -5.07 12.59 18.54
N ARG A 407 -3.94 12.15 19.07
CA ARG A 407 -3.37 12.63 20.33
C ARG A 407 -2.93 14.10 20.29
N ALA A 408 -2.52 14.59 19.13
CA ALA A 408 -2.18 16.00 18.96
C ALA A 408 -3.35 16.93 19.36
N ILE A 409 -4.59 16.51 19.15
CA ILE A 409 -5.80 17.23 19.56
C ILE A 409 -6.30 16.77 20.92
N THR A 410 -6.48 15.46 21.12
CA THR A 410 -7.16 14.93 22.32
C THR A 410 -6.36 15.09 23.61
N LEU A 411 -5.04 15.22 23.54
CA LEU A 411 -4.17 15.48 24.69
C LEU A 411 -3.74 16.95 24.81
N SER A 412 -4.20 17.81 23.90
CA SER A 412 -3.85 19.24 23.95
C SER A 412 -4.70 20.00 24.96
N GLU A 413 -4.07 20.90 25.70
CA GLU A 413 -4.78 21.88 26.53
C GLU A 413 -5.54 22.92 25.71
N SER A 414 -5.10 23.17 24.46
CA SER A 414 -5.71 24.10 23.52
C SER A 414 -5.90 23.46 22.13
N PRO A 415 -6.95 22.66 21.90
CA PRO A 415 -7.26 22.13 20.58
C PRO A 415 -7.35 23.20 19.49
N LYS A 416 -7.83 24.41 19.84
CA LYS A 416 -7.90 25.54 18.93
C LYS A 416 -6.52 25.93 18.34
N SER A 417 -5.51 26.03 19.21
CA SER A 417 -4.14 26.39 18.76
C SER A 417 -3.53 25.30 17.87
N VAL A 418 -3.86 24.04 18.13
CA VAL A 418 -3.45 22.91 17.27
C VAL A 418 -4.10 23.04 15.88
N ILE A 419 -5.40 23.27 15.84
CA ILE A 419 -6.15 23.46 14.59
C ILE A 419 -5.59 24.64 13.78
N GLU A 420 -5.33 25.78 14.44
CA GLU A 420 -4.74 26.97 13.80
C GLU A 420 -3.36 26.66 13.19
N PHE A 421 -2.50 25.91 13.92
CA PHE A 421 -1.20 25.49 13.41
C PHE A 421 -1.33 24.63 12.14
N PHE A 422 -2.16 23.58 12.16
CA PHE A 422 -2.33 22.70 11.01
C PHE A 422 -2.97 23.44 9.82
N ASN A 423 -3.97 24.30 10.07
CA ASN A 423 -4.59 25.10 9.01
C ASN A 423 -3.59 26.06 8.36
N GLN A 424 -2.70 26.67 9.13
CA GLN A 424 -1.64 27.51 8.61
C GLN A 424 -0.64 26.71 7.78
N LEU A 425 -0.22 25.55 8.26
CA LEU A 425 0.68 24.63 7.54
C LEU A 425 0.08 24.20 6.21
N MET A 426 -1.15 23.73 6.21
CA MET A 426 -1.83 23.18 5.04
C MET A 426 -2.31 24.26 4.07
N GLY A 427 -2.52 25.48 4.52
CA GLY A 427 -2.81 26.64 3.67
C GLY A 427 -1.59 27.24 2.98
N SER A 428 -0.38 26.82 3.35
CA SER A 428 0.85 27.20 2.64
C SER A 428 1.03 26.33 1.40
N ALA A 429 1.50 26.91 0.29
CA ALA A 429 1.82 26.13 -0.92
C ALA A 429 2.82 25.02 -0.56
N GLN A 430 2.53 23.79 -0.98
CA GLN A 430 3.46 22.66 -0.80
C GLN A 430 4.76 23.00 -1.57
N PRO A 431 5.92 23.02 -0.93
CA PRO A 431 7.17 23.18 -1.65
C PRO A 431 7.39 21.93 -2.51
N LEU A 432 7.75 22.11 -3.77
CA LEU A 432 8.17 21.07 -4.69
C LEU A 432 9.19 20.13 -4.00
N GLN A 433 8.94 18.84 -4.06
CA GLN A 433 9.69 17.77 -3.43
C GLN A 433 11.20 17.90 -3.63
N VAL A 434 11.93 18.21 -2.58
CA VAL A 434 13.32 17.82 -2.41
C VAL A 434 13.37 17.09 -1.07
N VAL A 435 13.36 15.77 -1.11
CA VAL A 435 13.66 14.95 0.06
C VAL A 435 15.18 15.01 0.25
N GLU A 436 15.66 16.04 0.92
CA GLU A 436 17.04 16.06 1.40
C GLU A 436 17.15 15.07 2.57
N ASN A 437 18.20 14.23 2.49
CA ASN A 437 18.55 13.23 3.48
C ASN A 437 18.63 13.83 4.89
N GLU A 438 17.61 13.66 5.71
CA GLU A 438 17.76 13.77 7.14
C GLU A 438 17.76 12.36 7.74
N SER A 439 18.97 11.94 8.15
CA SER A 439 19.22 10.79 8.99
C SER A 439 18.64 11.05 10.38
N ALA A 440 17.38 10.69 10.58
CA ALA A 440 16.80 10.62 11.92
C ALA A 440 15.65 9.59 11.94
N TYR A 441 15.91 8.58 12.75
CA TYR A 441 15.11 7.50 13.35
C TYR A 441 15.32 6.12 12.79
#